data_109f8599473b485126b65d4ea96a10e5
#
_entry.id   109f8599473b485126b65d4ea96a10e5
#
_cell.length_a   1.000
_cell.length_b   1.000
_cell.length_c   1.000
_cell.angle_alpha   90.00
_cell.angle_beta   90.00
_cell.angle_gamma   90.00
#
_symmetry.space_group_name_H-M   'P 1'
#
loop_
_entity.id
_entity.type
_entity.pdbx_description
1 polymer ?
#
loop_
_entity_poly.entity_id
_entity_poly.type
_entity_poly.pdbx_seq_one_letter_code
_entity_poly.pdbx_strand_id
1 'polypeptide(L)'
;MKVLFVASEAYPFIKTGGLGDVAYALPKALRKLGIDVRVILPKYSSIPLSFKNCMENIDTFNVQVGWRSKYCGLEYLIYDDVPYYFVDNEYYFKRQQAYGFYDDGERFSYFSKAILESIKHMGDFVPDIIHCNDWQSGMLPILIKENCGNDQRYSKIKSIFTIHNLQYQGVFPKEILGDLLNLDWKYFNEDALEFYDNISFMKGGIVFSDAVTTVSDTYSKEIRTPFYGENLDSLLSSKADKLRGIVNGIDYELYDPKIDKNIFYNYDVNNIEQKVKNKLKLQEKLGFTVDGDVPMIGIVTRLVKQKGLDLIVDKLQELLSLPIQIVLLGNGDGYYEDIFQYYASIYPRRISTNIIFDEAFAQQIYAASDMFLMPSLFEPCGIGQLIALKYGSIPIIRETGGLKDTIIPYNKYTGNGNGFSFSNYSSQELLDAINRALELYKDKHSWDKLVQNAMKSDNSWENSAKNYMELYSNIIK
;
A
#
# COMPACT_ATOMS: atom_id res chain seq x y z
N MET A 1 3.05 -19.18 -17.68
CA MET A 1 2.64 -17.76 -17.73
C MET A 1 3.77 -16.93 -17.18
N LYS A 2 4.21 -15.90 -17.93
CA LYS A 2 5.29 -14.99 -17.58
C LYS A 2 4.70 -13.61 -17.31
N VAL A 3 4.99 -13.02 -16.15
CA VAL A 3 4.47 -11.71 -15.75
C VAL A 3 5.62 -10.77 -15.42
N LEU A 4 5.66 -9.61 -16.06
CA LEU A 4 6.55 -8.51 -15.68
C LEU A 4 5.76 -7.56 -14.76
N PHE A 5 6.09 -7.55 -13.48
CA PHE A 5 5.48 -6.70 -12.47
C PHE A 5 6.25 -5.38 -12.39
N VAL A 6 5.60 -4.30 -12.78
CA VAL A 6 6.22 -2.98 -12.88
C VAL A 6 5.81 -2.15 -11.68
N ALA A 7 6.77 -1.68 -10.89
CA ALA A 7 6.52 -0.84 -9.74
C ALA A 7 7.57 0.27 -9.63
N SER A 8 7.18 1.38 -9.01
CA SER A 8 8.10 2.48 -8.72
C SER A 8 8.87 2.28 -7.41
N GLU A 9 8.46 1.34 -6.58
CA GLU A 9 9.10 0.95 -5.33
C GLU A 9 8.86 -0.53 -5.03
N ALA A 10 9.75 -1.16 -4.29
CA ALA A 10 9.62 -2.53 -3.79
C ALA A 10 10.48 -2.73 -2.53
N TYR A 11 9.89 -3.25 -1.45
CA TYR A 11 10.64 -3.68 -0.26
C TYR A 11 11.57 -4.86 -0.65
N PRO A 12 12.78 -4.98 -0.09
CA PRO A 12 13.42 -4.10 0.89
C PRO A 12 14.29 -2.99 0.23
N PHE A 13 14.23 -2.82 -1.07
CA PHE A 13 15.10 -1.91 -1.81
C PHE A 13 14.74 -0.45 -1.57
N ILE A 14 13.47 -0.12 -1.72
CA ILE A 14 12.90 1.20 -1.43
C ILE A 14 11.43 1.04 -1.08
N LYS A 15 10.97 1.77 -0.06
CA LYS A 15 9.57 1.78 0.37
C LYS A 15 9.18 3.18 0.85
N THR A 16 8.13 3.73 0.27
CA THR A 16 7.52 5.00 0.68
C THR A 16 6.07 4.82 1.16
N GLY A 17 5.44 3.73 0.73
CA GLY A 17 4.05 3.41 1.04
C GLY A 17 3.73 1.92 0.90
N GLY A 18 2.44 1.61 0.82
CA GLY A 18 1.95 0.24 0.71
C GLY A 18 2.30 -0.46 -0.60
N LEU A 19 2.59 0.29 -1.67
CA LEU A 19 3.03 -0.28 -2.94
C LEU A 19 4.33 -1.08 -2.78
N GLY A 20 5.27 -0.59 -1.95
CA GLY A 20 6.51 -1.31 -1.66
C GLY A 20 6.27 -2.71 -1.09
N ASP A 21 5.32 -2.84 -0.16
CA ASP A 21 4.93 -4.14 0.40
C ASP A 21 4.27 -5.05 -0.64
N VAL A 22 3.39 -4.50 -1.48
CA VAL A 22 2.72 -5.23 -2.56
C VAL A 22 3.73 -5.74 -3.59
N ALA A 23 4.67 -4.89 -4.02
CA ALA A 23 5.67 -5.23 -5.03
C ALA A 23 6.73 -6.25 -4.54
N TYR A 24 6.78 -6.49 -3.25
CA TYR A 24 7.53 -7.58 -2.65
C TYR A 24 6.68 -8.85 -2.49
N ALA A 25 5.53 -8.74 -1.82
CA ALA A 25 4.82 -9.92 -1.33
C ALA A 25 3.93 -10.59 -2.39
N LEU A 26 3.28 -9.82 -3.28
CA LEU A 26 2.45 -10.38 -4.34
C LEU A 26 3.27 -11.18 -5.38
N PRO A 27 4.41 -10.69 -5.92
CA PRO A 27 5.26 -11.47 -6.80
C PRO A 27 5.73 -12.79 -6.15
N LYS A 28 6.14 -12.76 -4.87
CA LYS A 28 6.54 -13.93 -4.10
C LYS A 28 5.39 -14.95 -4.00
N ALA A 29 4.19 -14.51 -3.67
CA ALA A 29 3.01 -15.37 -3.58
C ALA A 29 2.60 -15.97 -4.94
N LEU A 30 2.66 -15.19 -6.02
CA LEU A 30 2.38 -15.66 -7.37
C LEU A 30 3.39 -16.71 -7.85
N ARG A 31 4.68 -16.55 -7.50
CA ARG A 31 5.71 -17.56 -7.80
C ARG A 31 5.46 -18.87 -7.06
N LYS A 32 5.00 -18.84 -5.81
CA LYS A 32 4.57 -20.05 -5.07
C LYS A 32 3.42 -20.77 -5.78
N LEU A 33 2.60 -20.07 -6.58
CA LEU A 33 1.55 -20.64 -7.43
C LEU A 33 2.04 -21.07 -8.83
N GLY A 34 3.34 -21.03 -9.10
CA GLY A 34 3.95 -21.49 -10.34
C GLY A 34 3.95 -20.47 -11.49
N ILE A 35 3.73 -19.20 -11.23
CA ILE A 35 3.82 -18.12 -12.23
C ILE A 35 5.26 -17.58 -12.27
N ASP A 36 5.88 -17.48 -13.46
CA ASP A 36 7.18 -16.81 -13.62
C ASP A 36 6.98 -15.28 -13.54
N VAL A 37 6.95 -14.76 -12.31
CA VAL A 37 6.86 -13.32 -12.06
C VAL A 37 8.24 -12.76 -11.85
N ARG A 38 8.53 -11.63 -12.54
CA ARG A 38 9.73 -10.83 -12.38
C ARG A 38 9.33 -9.39 -12.12
N VAL A 39 10.05 -8.71 -11.25
CA VAL A 39 9.78 -7.30 -10.88
C VAL A 39 10.75 -6.39 -11.58
N ILE A 40 10.28 -5.23 -12.04
CA ILE A 40 11.15 -4.18 -12.59
C ILE A 40 10.84 -2.84 -11.93
N LEU A 41 11.89 -2.16 -11.47
CA LEU A 41 11.80 -0.87 -10.78
C LEU A 41 13.00 0.04 -11.10
N PRO A 42 12.92 1.36 -10.80
CA PRO A 42 14.07 2.25 -10.95
C PRO A 42 15.17 1.92 -9.93
N LYS A 43 16.44 2.07 -10.33
CA LYS A 43 17.59 1.97 -9.45
C LYS A 43 17.83 3.29 -8.74
N TYR A 44 17.15 3.51 -7.63
CA TYR A 44 17.33 4.73 -6.85
C TYR A 44 18.66 4.77 -6.08
N SER A 45 19.17 5.98 -5.85
CA SER A 45 20.38 6.16 -5.05
C SER A 45 20.21 5.76 -3.57
N SER A 46 18.98 5.79 -3.07
CA SER A 46 18.62 5.40 -1.69
C SER A 46 18.61 3.89 -1.44
N ILE A 47 18.64 3.04 -2.49
CA ILE A 47 18.76 1.59 -2.31
C ILE A 47 20.05 1.28 -1.52
N PRO A 48 19.97 0.45 -0.43
CA PRO A 48 21.14 0.14 0.38
C PRO A 48 22.31 -0.45 -0.43
N LEU A 49 23.54 -0.06 -0.08
CA LEU A 49 24.75 -0.53 -0.77
C LEU A 49 24.90 -2.06 -0.73
N SER A 50 24.43 -2.71 0.33
CA SER A 50 24.43 -4.18 0.43
C SER A 50 23.69 -4.85 -0.74
N PHE A 51 22.59 -4.26 -1.21
CA PHE A 51 21.88 -4.78 -2.39
C PHE A 51 22.55 -4.36 -3.69
N LYS A 52 22.98 -3.09 -3.81
CA LYS A 52 23.64 -2.60 -5.04
C LYS A 52 24.88 -3.40 -5.39
N ASN A 53 25.67 -3.80 -4.38
CA ASN A 53 26.89 -4.60 -4.58
C ASN A 53 26.61 -6.04 -5.04
N CYS A 54 25.36 -6.52 -4.92
CA CYS A 54 24.92 -7.82 -5.38
C CYS A 54 24.19 -7.79 -6.73
N MET A 55 23.96 -6.58 -7.29
CA MET A 55 23.34 -6.44 -8.60
C MET A 55 24.32 -6.77 -9.71
N GLU A 56 23.89 -7.57 -10.67
CA GLU A 56 24.63 -7.93 -11.88
C GLU A 56 24.14 -7.07 -13.04
N ASN A 57 25.06 -6.48 -13.80
CA ASN A 57 24.72 -5.77 -15.02
C ASN A 57 24.40 -6.80 -16.12
N ILE A 58 23.15 -6.77 -16.63
CA ILE A 58 22.71 -7.64 -17.72
C ILE A 58 23.09 -7.06 -19.08
N ASP A 59 22.78 -5.76 -19.27
CA ASP A 59 23.06 -5.07 -20.53
C ASP A 59 23.05 -3.54 -20.35
N THR A 60 23.52 -2.85 -21.37
CA THR A 60 23.54 -1.40 -21.43
C THR A 60 23.11 -0.92 -22.81
N PHE A 61 22.08 -0.10 -22.86
CA PHE A 61 21.50 0.39 -24.11
C PHE A 61 21.01 1.84 -23.98
N ASN A 62 20.55 2.40 -25.10
CA ASN A 62 19.97 3.74 -25.11
C ASN A 62 18.43 3.68 -25.26
N VAL A 63 17.76 4.57 -24.54
CA VAL A 63 16.31 4.76 -24.57
C VAL A 63 15.99 6.11 -25.20
N GLN A 64 15.11 6.12 -26.21
CA GLN A 64 14.66 7.34 -26.86
C GLN A 64 13.54 8.00 -26.04
N VAL A 65 13.78 9.24 -25.57
CA VAL A 65 12.81 10.07 -24.86
C VAL A 65 12.62 11.35 -25.66
N GLY A 66 11.59 11.37 -26.48
CA GLY A 66 11.46 12.39 -27.51
C GLY A 66 12.64 12.33 -28.51
N TRP A 67 13.32 13.46 -28.69
CA TRP A 67 14.54 13.55 -29.48
C TRP A 67 15.81 13.15 -28.73
N ARG A 68 15.69 12.93 -27.39
CA ARG A 68 16.83 12.64 -26.51
C ARG A 68 17.16 11.15 -26.54
N SER A 69 18.44 10.80 -26.64
CA SER A 69 18.95 9.44 -26.44
C SER A 69 19.56 9.35 -25.05
N LYS A 70 18.96 8.56 -24.15
CA LYS A 70 19.35 8.46 -22.74
C LYS A 70 19.92 7.08 -22.44
N TYR A 71 21.01 7.03 -21.70
CA TYR A 71 21.59 5.82 -21.16
C TYR A 71 20.56 5.01 -20.32
N CYS A 72 20.65 3.70 -20.42
CA CYS A 72 19.95 2.74 -19.56
C CYS A 72 20.87 1.55 -19.29
N GLY A 73 21.21 1.31 -18.02
CA GLY A 73 21.73 0.04 -17.56
C GLY A 73 20.57 -0.81 -17.06
N LEU A 74 20.59 -2.09 -17.40
CA LEU A 74 19.66 -3.08 -16.87
C LEU A 74 20.43 -3.97 -15.90
N GLU A 75 20.13 -3.82 -14.61
CA GLU A 75 20.75 -4.64 -13.56
C GLU A 75 19.75 -5.65 -13.00
N TYR A 76 20.28 -6.71 -12.39
CA TYR A 76 19.50 -7.88 -11.97
C TYR A 76 19.95 -8.39 -10.61
N LEU A 77 18.99 -8.82 -9.79
CA LEU A 77 19.22 -9.45 -8.49
C LEU A 77 18.07 -10.43 -8.20
N ILE A 78 18.38 -11.60 -7.65
CA ILE A 78 17.37 -12.47 -7.05
C ILE A 78 17.30 -12.16 -5.56
N TYR A 79 16.09 -11.89 -5.08
CA TYR A 79 15.81 -11.71 -3.66
C TYR A 79 14.54 -12.49 -3.29
N ASP A 80 14.60 -13.33 -2.26
CA ASP A 80 13.51 -14.23 -1.81
C ASP A 80 12.85 -14.99 -2.99
N ASP A 81 13.68 -15.63 -3.82
CA ASP A 81 13.28 -16.38 -5.00
C ASP A 81 12.56 -15.56 -6.10
N VAL A 82 12.48 -14.24 -5.97
CA VAL A 82 11.92 -13.34 -6.97
C VAL A 82 13.04 -12.64 -7.74
N PRO A 83 13.04 -12.71 -9.08
CA PRO A 83 13.95 -11.93 -9.92
C PRO A 83 13.54 -10.46 -9.95
N TYR A 84 14.46 -9.56 -9.62
CA TYR A 84 14.30 -8.11 -9.70
C TYR A 84 15.22 -7.54 -10.76
N TYR A 85 14.66 -6.69 -11.62
CA TYR A 85 15.39 -5.87 -12.58
C TYR A 85 15.39 -4.42 -12.13
N PHE A 86 16.51 -3.74 -12.31
CA PHE A 86 16.67 -2.35 -11.93
C PHE A 86 17.06 -1.52 -13.17
N VAL A 87 16.26 -0.50 -13.44
CA VAL A 87 16.55 0.48 -14.50
C VAL A 87 17.53 1.50 -13.95
N ASP A 88 18.80 1.38 -14.36
CA ASP A 88 19.87 2.26 -13.92
C ASP A 88 19.98 3.49 -14.82
N ASN A 89 19.77 4.65 -14.24
CA ASN A 89 20.06 5.96 -14.81
C ASN A 89 20.21 6.99 -13.69
N GLU A 90 21.44 7.37 -13.36
CA GLU A 90 21.70 8.32 -12.27
C GLU A 90 21.09 9.71 -12.53
N TYR A 91 20.98 10.15 -13.77
CA TYR A 91 20.39 11.44 -14.10
C TYR A 91 18.93 11.53 -13.62
N TYR A 92 18.16 10.45 -13.74
CA TYR A 92 16.76 10.40 -13.35
C TYR A 92 16.54 9.90 -11.91
N PHE A 93 17.36 8.96 -11.42
CA PHE A 93 17.06 8.22 -10.18
C PHE A 93 18.05 8.43 -9.04
N LYS A 94 19.09 9.26 -9.23
CA LYS A 94 19.95 9.71 -8.12
C LYS A 94 19.30 10.91 -7.44
N ARG A 95 18.26 10.65 -6.68
CA ARG A 95 17.47 11.64 -5.95
C ARG A 95 17.36 11.25 -4.48
N GLN A 96 17.03 12.22 -3.62
CA GLN A 96 16.83 12.00 -2.19
C GLN A 96 15.55 11.20 -1.90
N GLN A 97 14.51 11.34 -2.76
CA GLN A 97 13.22 10.68 -2.64
C GLN A 97 12.86 9.99 -3.96
N ALA A 98 11.88 9.07 -3.91
CA ALA A 98 11.43 8.37 -5.10
C ALA A 98 10.64 9.28 -6.06
N TYR A 99 9.82 10.17 -5.53
CA TYR A 99 8.92 11.06 -6.29
C TYR A 99 8.87 12.45 -5.66
N GLY A 100 8.10 13.37 -6.30
CA GLY A 100 7.84 14.73 -5.83
C GLY A 100 8.80 15.76 -6.44
N PHE A 101 9.38 15.46 -7.60
CA PHE A 101 10.25 16.36 -8.33
C PHE A 101 9.52 16.99 -9.53
N TYR A 102 9.91 18.21 -9.89
CA TYR A 102 9.32 18.94 -11.02
C TYR A 102 9.47 18.19 -12.36
N ASP A 103 10.49 17.33 -12.46
CA ASP A 103 10.81 16.53 -13.66
C ASP A 103 10.24 15.10 -13.62
N ASP A 104 9.33 14.81 -12.70
CA ASP A 104 8.72 13.47 -12.58
C ASP A 104 8.03 13.01 -13.87
N GLY A 105 7.46 13.93 -14.64
CA GLY A 105 6.91 13.63 -15.96
C GLY A 105 7.94 13.07 -16.93
N GLU A 106 9.16 13.65 -16.98
CA GLU A 106 10.26 13.12 -17.79
C GLU A 106 10.81 11.82 -17.22
N ARG A 107 11.00 11.75 -15.91
CA ARG A 107 11.53 10.57 -15.19
C ARG A 107 10.70 9.31 -15.46
N PHE A 108 9.40 9.41 -15.33
CA PHE A 108 8.51 8.24 -15.49
C PHE A 108 8.07 8.01 -16.94
N SER A 109 8.18 9.01 -17.83
CA SER A 109 8.20 8.78 -19.28
C SER A 109 9.41 7.95 -19.70
N TYR A 110 10.61 8.33 -19.21
CA TYR A 110 11.83 7.56 -19.41
C TYR A 110 11.68 6.14 -18.86
N PHE A 111 11.21 5.98 -17.61
CA PHE A 111 11.03 4.67 -16.99
C PHE A 111 10.13 3.75 -17.82
N SER A 112 8.98 4.25 -18.27
CA SER A 112 8.05 3.48 -19.11
C SER A 112 8.69 3.03 -20.41
N LYS A 113 9.46 3.91 -21.08
CA LYS A 113 10.17 3.56 -22.30
C LYS A 113 11.35 2.62 -22.07
N ALA A 114 12.07 2.80 -20.97
CA ALA A 114 13.17 1.92 -20.58
C ALA A 114 12.69 0.49 -20.31
N ILE A 115 11.51 0.32 -19.71
CA ILE A 115 10.91 -1.00 -19.50
C ILE A 115 10.62 -1.70 -20.82
N LEU A 116 10.02 -1.01 -21.79
CA LEU A 116 9.78 -1.60 -23.13
C LEU A 116 11.09 -2.05 -23.77
N GLU A 117 12.10 -1.19 -23.78
CA GLU A 117 13.40 -1.55 -24.36
C GLU A 117 14.03 -2.71 -23.60
N SER A 118 13.94 -2.73 -22.25
CA SER A 118 14.49 -3.79 -21.39
C SER A 118 13.98 -5.18 -21.74
N ILE A 119 12.74 -5.33 -22.25
CA ILE A 119 12.18 -6.64 -22.64
C ILE A 119 13.05 -7.29 -23.74
N LYS A 120 13.72 -6.51 -24.56
CA LYS A 120 14.63 -7.02 -25.62
C LYS A 120 15.93 -7.61 -25.04
N HIS A 121 16.26 -7.22 -23.82
CA HIS A 121 17.51 -7.55 -23.13
C HIS A 121 17.32 -8.57 -21.98
N MET A 122 16.10 -9.08 -21.77
CA MET A 122 15.79 -10.08 -20.74
C MET A 122 15.97 -11.54 -21.20
N GLY A 123 16.73 -11.78 -22.27
CA GLY A 123 16.94 -13.12 -22.85
C GLY A 123 15.62 -13.75 -23.32
N ASP A 124 15.36 -15.00 -22.91
CA ASP A 124 14.15 -15.73 -23.31
C ASP A 124 12.88 -15.30 -22.55
N PHE A 125 12.96 -14.29 -21.70
CA PHE A 125 11.81 -13.78 -20.97
C PHE A 125 11.09 -12.70 -21.79
N VAL A 126 10.05 -13.12 -22.51
CA VAL A 126 9.05 -12.19 -23.06
C VAL A 126 7.79 -12.35 -22.22
N PRO A 127 7.29 -11.31 -21.56
CA PRO A 127 6.13 -11.43 -20.69
C PRO A 127 4.85 -11.69 -21.49
N ASP A 128 3.98 -12.55 -20.95
CA ASP A 128 2.60 -12.68 -21.42
C ASP A 128 1.76 -11.50 -20.90
N ILE A 129 2.09 -11.01 -19.69
CA ILE A 129 1.42 -9.90 -19.03
C ILE A 129 2.45 -8.90 -18.51
N ILE A 130 2.17 -7.61 -18.69
CA ILE A 130 2.79 -6.51 -17.97
C ILE A 130 1.79 -5.98 -16.96
N HIS A 131 2.11 -6.12 -15.67
CA HIS A 131 1.29 -5.64 -14.56
C HIS A 131 1.83 -4.31 -14.05
N CYS A 132 1.19 -3.23 -14.45
CA CYS A 132 1.53 -1.85 -14.12
C CYS A 132 0.91 -1.43 -12.79
N ASN A 133 1.66 -0.68 -11.97
CA ASN A 133 1.21 -0.22 -10.66
C ASN A 133 1.33 1.30 -10.54
N ASP A 134 0.22 1.97 -10.25
CA ASP A 134 0.07 3.42 -10.11
C ASP A 134 0.55 4.24 -11.32
N TRP A 135 0.38 5.56 -11.24
CA TRP A 135 0.62 6.50 -12.32
C TRP A 135 2.04 6.43 -12.91
N GLN A 136 3.03 6.05 -12.11
CA GLN A 136 4.44 5.97 -12.54
C GLN A 136 4.65 4.97 -13.68
N SER A 137 3.77 4.00 -13.82
CA SER A 137 3.76 3.02 -14.91
C SER A 137 2.59 3.19 -15.89
N GLY A 138 1.78 4.23 -15.70
CA GLY A 138 0.51 4.42 -16.41
C GLY A 138 0.64 4.65 -17.93
N MET A 139 1.82 5.04 -18.43
CA MET A 139 2.05 5.18 -19.87
C MET A 139 2.43 3.87 -20.56
N LEU A 140 2.82 2.82 -19.82
CA LEU A 140 3.20 1.54 -20.45
C LEU A 140 2.10 0.92 -21.32
N PRO A 141 0.82 0.86 -20.91
CA PRO A 141 -0.22 0.22 -21.70
C PRO A 141 -0.40 0.85 -23.10
N ILE A 142 -0.38 2.18 -23.19
CA ILE A 142 -0.47 2.86 -24.50
C ILE A 142 0.80 2.67 -25.32
N LEU A 143 1.98 2.72 -24.69
CA LEU A 143 3.26 2.52 -25.38
C LEU A 143 3.39 1.08 -25.93
N ILE A 144 2.89 0.07 -25.23
CA ILE A 144 2.81 -1.30 -25.71
C ILE A 144 1.95 -1.34 -26.99
N LYS A 145 0.74 -0.76 -26.94
CA LYS A 145 -0.19 -0.75 -28.09
C LYS A 145 0.39 -0.05 -29.32
N GLU A 146 1.05 1.07 -29.15
CA GLU A 146 1.70 1.80 -30.26
C GLU A 146 2.88 1.01 -30.87
N ASN A 147 3.56 0.18 -30.08
CA ASN A 147 4.69 -0.61 -30.54
C ASN A 147 4.32 -2.00 -31.10
N CYS A 148 3.07 -2.47 -30.91
CA CYS A 148 2.61 -3.79 -31.37
C CYS A 148 2.79 -3.99 -32.89
N GLY A 149 2.65 -2.93 -33.70
CA GLY A 149 2.84 -2.99 -35.15
C GLY A 149 4.30 -3.03 -35.60
N ASN A 150 5.22 -2.59 -34.74
CA ASN A 150 6.63 -2.43 -35.08
C ASN A 150 7.50 -3.61 -34.62
N ASP A 151 7.04 -4.34 -33.57
CA ASP A 151 7.78 -5.48 -33.02
C ASP A 151 6.82 -6.56 -32.54
N GLN A 152 6.91 -7.76 -33.11
CA GLN A 152 6.04 -8.89 -32.81
C GLN A 152 6.08 -9.32 -31.32
N ARG A 153 7.15 -8.98 -30.58
CA ARG A 153 7.25 -9.28 -29.14
C ARG A 153 6.14 -8.63 -28.34
N TYR A 154 5.71 -7.42 -28.70
CA TYR A 154 4.66 -6.69 -27.99
C TYR A 154 3.24 -7.08 -28.39
N SER A 155 3.07 -7.73 -29.56
CA SER A 155 1.73 -7.99 -30.12
C SER A 155 0.83 -8.89 -29.28
N LYS A 156 1.42 -9.74 -28.43
CA LYS A 156 0.70 -10.68 -27.57
C LYS A 156 0.68 -10.28 -26.10
N ILE A 157 1.42 -9.23 -25.74
CA ILE A 157 1.51 -8.79 -24.36
C ILE A 157 0.18 -8.16 -23.94
N LYS A 158 -0.39 -8.65 -22.85
CA LYS A 158 -1.54 -8.07 -22.17
C LYS A 158 -1.10 -7.14 -21.06
N SER A 159 -1.90 -6.12 -20.79
CA SER A 159 -1.60 -5.14 -19.76
C SER A 159 -2.67 -5.12 -18.66
N ILE A 160 -2.21 -5.09 -17.42
CA ILE A 160 -3.05 -4.85 -16.24
C ILE A 160 -2.55 -3.58 -15.57
N PHE A 161 -3.47 -2.78 -15.09
CA PHE A 161 -3.16 -1.56 -14.36
C PHE A 161 -3.81 -1.57 -12.99
N THR A 162 -3.00 -1.52 -11.93
CA THR A 162 -3.49 -1.47 -10.53
C THR A 162 -3.41 -0.06 -9.98
N ILE A 163 -4.54 0.44 -9.46
CA ILE A 163 -4.67 1.69 -8.75
C ILE A 163 -4.52 1.42 -7.26
N HIS A 164 -3.41 1.86 -6.65
CA HIS A 164 -3.21 1.75 -5.21
C HIS A 164 -3.77 2.97 -4.48
N ASN A 165 -3.64 4.17 -5.08
CA ASN A 165 -4.25 5.39 -4.54
C ASN A 165 -4.55 6.37 -5.69
N LEU A 166 -5.83 6.57 -5.97
CA LEU A 166 -6.31 7.43 -7.07
C LEU A 166 -5.99 8.92 -6.87
N GLN A 167 -5.71 9.36 -5.64
CA GLN A 167 -5.34 10.73 -5.34
C GLN A 167 -4.07 11.18 -6.08
N TYR A 168 -3.15 10.25 -6.35
CA TYR A 168 -1.90 10.54 -7.06
C TYR A 168 -2.03 10.13 -8.52
N GLN A 169 -2.13 11.10 -9.44
CA GLN A 169 -2.52 10.83 -10.82
C GLN A 169 -1.40 11.02 -11.85
N GLY A 170 -0.30 11.66 -11.48
CA GLY A 170 0.76 11.97 -12.46
C GLY A 170 0.21 12.85 -13.59
N VAL A 171 -0.23 14.06 -13.24
CA VAL A 171 -0.75 15.05 -14.18
C VAL A 171 0.38 15.97 -14.60
N PHE A 172 0.61 16.07 -15.91
CA PHE A 172 1.74 16.81 -16.50
C PHE A 172 1.30 17.61 -17.70
N PRO A 173 2.07 18.65 -18.11
CA PRO A 173 1.77 19.47 -19.29
C PRO A 173 1.61 18.61 -20.56
N LYS A 174 0.66 18.98 -21.42
CA LYS A 174 0.31 18.23 -22.65
C LYS A 174 1.47 18.07 -23.63
N GLU A 175 2.44 18.97 -23.59
CA GLU A 175 3.63 18.94 -24.44
C GLU A 175 4.45 17.64 -24.26
N ILE A 176 4.38 17.02 -23.07
CA ILE A 176 5.02 15.72 -22.77
C ILE A 176 4.60 14.64 -23.78
N LEU A 177 3.38 14.72 -24.31
CA LEU A 177 2.85 13.74 -25.27
C LEU A 177 3.79 13.55 -26.47
N GLY A 178 4.19 14.63 -27.11
CA GLY A 178 5.13 14.61 -28.23
C GLY A 178 6.59 14.66 -27.78
N ASP A 179 6.93 15.57 -26.85
CA ASP A 179 8.33 15.88 -26.49
C ASP A 179 9.04 14.73 -25.74
N LEU A 180 8.31 13.95 -24.96
CA LEU A 180 8.89 12.84 -24.17
C LEU A 180 8.40 11.47 -24.62
N LEU A 181 7.08 11.32 -24.81
CA LEU A 181 6.47 10.01 -25.07
C LEU A 181 6.51 9.61 -26.54
N ASN A 182 6.71 10.55 -27.48
CA ASN A 182 6.63 10.37 -28.93
C ASN A 182 5.24 9.81 -29.37
N LEU A 183 4.19 10.20 -28.68
CA LEU A 183 2.82 9.84 -29.01
C LEU A 183 2.20 10.90 -29.92
N ASP A 184 1.31 10.46 -30.81
CA ASP A 184 0.56 11.32 -31.71
C ASP A 184 -0.49 12.15 -30.95
N TRP A 185 -0.75 13.40 -31.41
CA TRP A 185 -1.75 14.30 -30.84
C TRP A 185 -3.19 13.74 -30.90
N LYS A 186 -3.46 12.69 -31.69
CA LYS A 186 -4.73 11.96 -31.65
C LYS A 186 -5.08 11.41 -30.27
N TYR A 187 -4.08 11.24 -29.38
CA TYR A 187 -4.27 10.79 -27.99
C TYR A 187 -4.56 11.94 -27.00
N PHE A 188 -4.49 13.19 -27.46
CA PHE A 188 -4.87 14.34 -26.65
C PHE A 188 -6.36 14.65 -26.84
N ASN A 189 -7.21 13.87 -26.20
CA ASN A 189 -8.66 14.04 -26.16
C ASN A 189 -9.24 13.44 -24.87
N GLU A 190 -10.52 13.76 -24.59
CA GLU A 190 -11.21 13.35 -23.35
C GLU A 190 -11.35 11.83 -23.18
N ASP A 191 -11.40 11.07 -24.26
CA ASP A 191 -11.50 9.60 -24.22
C ASP A 191 -10.14 8.90 -24.01
N ALA A 192 -9.03 9.64 -24.07
CA ALA A 192 -7.67 9.10 -24.01
C ALA A 192 -6.85 9.69 -22.86
N LEU A 193 -5.94 10.63 -23.11
CA LEU A 193 -4.96 11.10 -22.13
C LEU A 193 -5.26 12.49 -21.57
N GLU A 194 -6.07 13.29 -22.27
CA GLU A 194 -6.39 14.66 -21.87
C GLU A 194 -7.05 14.68 -20.48
N PHE A 195 -6.61 15.60 -19.61
CA PHE A 195 -7.14 15.80 -18.28
C PHE A 195 -6.94 17.28 -17.89
N TYR A 196 -8.00 18.09 -18.05
CA TYR A 196 -7.98 19.53 -17.77
C TYR A 196 -6.82 20.28 -18.44
N ASP A 197 -6.73 20.15 -19.77
CA ASP A 197 -5.68 20.72 -20.66
C ASP A 197 -4.25 20.19 -20.34
N ASN A 198 -4.13 19.12 -19.59
CA ASN A 198 -2.92 18.38 -19.29
C ASN A 198 -3.06 16.92 -19.76
N ILE A 199 -2.06 16.09 -19.50
CA ILE A 199 -2.18 14.63 -19.62
C ILE A 199 -2.08 13.98 -18.24
N SER A 200 -2.87 12.93 -18.00
CA SER A 200 -2.81 12.13 -16.79
C SER A 200 -2.26 10.74 -17.09
N PHE A 201 -1.17 10.37 -16.42
CA PHE A 201 -0.58 9.03 -16.52
C PHE A 201 -1.51 7.97 -15.92
N MET A 202 -2.18 8.30 -14.82
CA MET A 202 -3.22 7.44 -14.22
C MET A 202 -4.33 7.14 -15.24
N LYS A 203 -4.84 8.18 -15.93
CA LYS A 203 -5.85 8.03 -16.97
C LYS A 203 -5.36 7.15 -18.11
N GLY A 204 -4.11 7.30 -18.52
CA GLY A 204 -3.47 6.45 -19.52
C GLY A 204 -3.50 4.97 -19.13
N GLY A 205 -3.14 4.65 -17.89
CA GLY A 205 -3.23 3.29 -17.34
C GLY A 205 -4.65 2.75 -17.36
N ILE A 206 -5.62 3.55 -16.92
CA ILE A 206 -7.04 3.15 -16.87
C ILE A 206 -7.61 2.92 -18.28
N VAL A 207 -7.34 3.80 -19.23
CA VAL A 207 -7.94 3.74 -20.56
C VAL A 207 -7.35 2.61 -21.40
N PHE A 208 -6.04 2.47 -21.39
CA PHE A 208 -5.34 1.62 -22.36
C PHE A 208 -5.02 0.21 -21.88
N SER A 209 -5.19 -0.11 -20.61
CA SER A 209 -5.00 -1.48 -20.10
C SER A 209 -6.12 -2.43 -20.52
N ASP A 210 -5.80 -3.72 -20.62
CA ASP A 210 -6.77 -4.78 -20.89
C ASP A 210 -7.65 -5.05 -19.66
N ALA A 211 -7.11 -4.91 -18.44
CA ALA A 211 -7.86 -4.92 -17.19
C ALA A 211 -7.33 -3.86 -16.22
N VAL A 212 -8.22 -3.35 -15.37
CA VAL A 212 -7.90 -2.42 -14.30
C VAL A 212 -8.23 -3.07 -12.96
N THR A 213 -7.34 -2.97 -12.01
CA THR A 213 -7.61 -3.40 -10.64
C THR A 213 -7.42 -2.28 -9.64
N THR A 214 -8.02 -2.42 -8.49
CA THR A 214 -7.70 -1.63 -7.31
C THR A 214 -7.69 -2.54 -6.09
N VAL A 215 -7.27 -2.00 -4.95
CA VAL A 215 -6.83 -2.76 -3.79
C VAL A 215 -7.92 -3.10 -2.79
N SER A 216 -9.20 -2.94 -3.15
CA SER A 216 -10.35 -3.47 -2.39
C SER A 216 -11.64 -3.43 -3.22
N ASP A 217 -12.62 -4.28 -2.91
CA ASP A 217 -13.91 -4.30 -3.60
C ASP A 217 -14.73 -3.03 -3.28
N THR A 218 -14.76 -2.62 -2.02
CA THR A 218 -15.41 -1.36 -1.61
C THR A 218 -14.76 -0.16 -2.30
N TYR A 219 -13.43 -0.06 -2.32
CA TYR A 219 -12.74 1.04 -3.00
C TYR A 219 -13.02 1.08 -4.50
N SER A 220 -13.14 -0.08 -5.16
CA SER A 220 -13.53 -0.14 -6.58
C SER A 220 -14.90 0.49 -6.87
N LYS A 221 -15.80 0.53 -5.88
CA LYS A 221 -17.11 1.17 -5.93
C LYS A 221 -17.02 2.65 -5.54
N GLU A 222 -16.25 2.97 -4.50
CA GLU A 222 -16.06 4.34 -4.00
C GLU A 222 -15.44 5.25 -5.07
N ILE A 223 -14.38 4.82 -5.76
CA ILE A 223 -13.70 5.63 -6.79
C ILE A 223 -14.54 5.91 -8.05
N ARG A 224 -15.70 5.29 -8.17
CA ARG A 224 -16.70 5.58 -9.20
C ARG A 224 -17.74 6.62 -8.75
N THR A 225 -17.54 7.25 -7.59
CA THR A 225 -18.40 8.31 -7.07
C THR A 225 -17.65 9.64 -7.05
N PRO A 226 -18.33 10.79 -7.19
CA PRO A 226 -17.67 12.09 -7.25
C PRO A 226 -16.80 12.40 -6.02
N PHE A 227 -17.17 11.90 -4.83
CA PHE A 227 -16.43 12.17 -3.59
C PHE A 227 -15.06 11.50 -3.54
N TYR A 228 -14.92 10.30 -4.09
CA TYR A 228 -13.68 9.51 -4.03
C TYR A 228 -12.97 9.39 -5.39
N GLY A 229 -13.62 9.82 -6.47
CA GLY A 229 -13.17 9.58 -7.85
C GLY A 229 -12.12 10.55 -8.37
N GLU A 230 -11.75 11.58 -7.60
CA GLU A 230 -10.66 12.52 -7.94
C GLU A 230 -10.78 13.05 -9.39
N ASN A 231 -12.00 13.37 -9.82
CA ASN A 231 -12.40 13.77 -11.17
C ASN A 231 -12.23 12.67 -12.27
N LEU A 232 -12.03 11.42 -11.89
CA LEU A 232 -12.00 10.26 -12.78
C LEU A 232 -13.20 9.31 -12.57
N ASP A 233 -14.17 9.68 -11.72
CA ASP A 233 -15.33 8.87 -11.37
C ASP A 233 -16.19 8.46 -12.57
N SER A 234 -16.43 9.39 -13.50
CA SER A 234 -17.16 9.13 -14.74
C SER A 234 -16.40 8.17 -15.65
N LEU A 235 -15.09 8.34 -15.82
CA LEU A 235 -14.24 7.43 -16.57
C LEU A 235 -14.26 6.03 -15.93
N LEU A 236 -14.04 5.93 -14.62
CA LEU A 236 -14.01 4.65 -13.91
C LEU A 236 -15.38 3.96 -13.95
N SER A 237 -16.48 4.72 -13.92
CA SER A 237 -17.82 4.19 -14.13
C SER A 237 -18.03 3.65 -15.53
N SER A 238 -17.53 4.33 -16.56
CA SER A 238 -17.59 3.84 -17.95
C SER A 238 -16.72 2.60 -18.22
N LYS A 239 -15.76 2.32 -17.35
CA LYS A 239 -14.85 1.16 -17.42
C LYS A 239 -15.13 0.12 -16.32
N ALA A 240 -16.32 0.14 -15.72
CA ALA A 240 -16.69 -0.73 -14.62
C ALA A 240 -16.62 -2.24 -14.95
N ASP A 241 -16.79 -2.60 -16.21
CA ASP A 241 -16.69 -3.96 -16.74
C ASP A 241 -15.29 -4.56 -16.60
N LYS A 242 -14.24 -3.74 -16.73
CA LYS A 242 -12.84 -4.16 -16.58
C LYS A 242 -12.21 -3.79 -15.25
N LEU A 243 -12.91 -3.04 -14.36
CA LEU A 243 -12.43 -2.67 -13.03
C LEU A 243 -12.78 -3.73 -11.99
N ARG A 244 -11.80 -4.22 -11.26
CA ARG A 244 -11.97 -5.20 -10.18
C ARG A 244 -11.27 -4.75 -8.91
N GLY A 245 -11.89 -4.97 -7.75
CA GLY A 245 -11.26 -4.84 -6.44
C GLY A 245 -10.62 -6.17 -6.03
N ILE A 246 -9.35 -6.15 -5.65
CA ILE A 246 -8.64 -7.30 -5.08
C ILE A 246 -7.91 -6.82 -3.83
N VAL A 247 -8.36 -7.28 -2.66
CA VAL A 247 -7.79 -6.86 -1.36
C VAL A 247 -6.34 -7.34 -1.26
N ASN A 248 -5.45 -6.47 -0.79
CA ASN A 248 -4.07 -6.85 -0.49
C ASN A 248 -4.00 -7.78 0.73
N GLY A 249 -2.99 -8.63 0.75
CA GLY A 249 -2.64 -9.41 1.93
C GLY A 249 -1.49 -8.78 2.73
N ILE A 250 -1.04 -9.51 3.75
CA ILE A 250 0.22 -9.26 4.46
C ILE A 250 1.13 -10.49 4.37
N ASP A 251 2.44 -10.28 4.43
CA ASP A 251 3.40 -11.37 4.47
C ASP A 251 3.53 -11.89 5.90
N TYR A 252 3.10 -13.15 6.12
CA TYR A 252 3.17 -13.82 7.43
C TYR A 252 4.60 -14.29 7.79
N GLU A 253 5.56 -14.22 6.89
CA GLU A 253 6.97 -14.40 7.25
C GLU A 253 7.54 -13.15 7.92
N LEU A 254 6.99 -11.98 7.57
CA LEU A 254 7.38 -10.69 8.14
C LEU A 254 6.51 -10.30 9.35
N TYR A 255 5.21 -10.59 9.29
CA TYR A 255 4.22 -10.18 10.30
C TYR A 255 3.56 -11.41 10.96
N ASP A 256 4.28 -12.09 11.85
CA ASP A 256 3.75 -13.16 12.68
C ASP A 256 4.27 -13.06 14.12
N PRO A 257 3.40 -12.77 15.12
CA PRO A 257 3.83 -12.64 16.50
C PRO A 257 4.48 -13.90 17.08
N LYS A 258 4.30 -15.06 16.43
CA LYS A 258 4.93 -16.31 16.82
C LYS A 258 6.44 -16.32 16.61
N ILE A 259 6.93 -15.65 15.55
CA ILE A 259 8.34 -15.68 15.11
C ILE A 259 8.98 -14.29 15.03
N ASP A 260 8.23 -13.22 15.23
CA ASP A 260 8.70 -11.85 15.15
C ASP A 260 9.81 -11.59 16.18
N LYS A 261 10.96 -11.13 15.71
CA LYS A 261 12.15 -10.86 16.54
C LYS A 261 12.14 -9.46 17.18
N ASN A 262 11.23 -8.59 16.74
CA ASN A 262 11.17 -7.19 17.16
C ASN A 262 10.24 -6.99 18.37
N ILE A 263 9.36 -7.96 18.67
CA ILE A 263 8.48 -7.89 19.83
C ILE A 263 9.15 -8.45 21.10
N PHE A 264 8.66 -8.08 22.27
CA PHE A 264 9.28 -8.47 23.55
C PHE A 264 9.07 -9.95 23.87
N TYR A 265 7.89 -10.48 23.60
CA TYR A 265 7.50 -11.87 23.86
C TYR A 265 6.71 -12.41 22.67
N ASN A 266 7.15 -13.52 22.12
CA ASN A 266 6.43 -14.20 21.06
C ASN A 266 5.18 -14.90 21.61
N TYR A 267 4.11 -14.91 20.79
CA TYR A 267 2.84 -15.56 21.11
C TYR A 267 2.09 -15.98 19.84
N ASP A 268 1.10 -16.83 20.00
CA ASP A 268 0.16 -17.19 18.95
C ASP A 268 -1.27 -17.30 19.49
N VAL A 269 -2.22 -17.72 18.67
CA VAL A 269 -3.64 -17.87 19.03
C VAL A 269 -3.89 -18.86 20.18
N ASN A 270 -2.96 -19.76 20.48
CA ASN A 270 -3.10 -20.78 21.52
C ASN A 270 -2.54 -20.32 22.88
N ASN A 271 -1.77 -19.24 22.90
CA ASN A 271 -1.13 -18.67 24.11
C ASN A 271 -1.23 -17.15 24.16
N ILE A 272 -2.41 -16.61 23.84
CA ILE A 272 -2.70 -15.17 23.79
C ILE A 272 -2.44 -14.44 25.10
N GLU A 273 -2.41 -15.15 26.23
CA GLU A 273 -2.05 -14.60 27.54
C GLU A 273 -0.62 -14.02 27.57
N GLN A 274 0.26 -14.44 26.64
CA GLN A 274 1.59 -13.86 26.50
C GLN A 274 1.55 -12.44 25.91
N LYS A 275 0.48 -12.08 25.19
CA LYS A 275 0.30 -10.74 24.62
C LYS A 275 0.35 -9.65 25.69
N VAL A 276 -0.23 -9.90 26.87
CA VAL A 276 -0.21 -8.94 27.97
C VAL A 276 1.21 -8.58 28.42
N LYS A 277 2.17 -9.50 28.28
CA LYS A 277 3.58 -9.23 28.62
C LYS A 277 4.20 -8.20 27.69
N ASN A 278 3.82 -8.19 26.41
CA ASN A 278 4.23 -7.13 25.47
C ASN A 278 3.68 -5.78 25.91
N LYS A 279 2.42 -5.71 26.34
CA LYS A 279 1.81 -4.48 26.87
C LYS A 279 2.56 -3.96 28.10
N LEU A 280 2.80 -4.80 29.10
CA LEU A 280 3.53 -4.41 30.32
C LEU A 280 4.93 -3.88 29.99
N LYS A 281 5.64 -4.54 29.07
CA LYS A 281 6.97 -4.09 28.63
C LYS A 281 6.93 -2.77 27.86
N LEU A 282 5.92 -2.57 27.02
CA LEU A 282 5.77 -1.30 26.32
C LEU A 282 5.41 -0.18 27.28
N GLN A 283 4.56 -0.43 28.29
CA GLN A 283 4.25 0.53 29.36
C GLN A 283 5.51 0.96 30.10
N GLU A 284 6.35 -0.01 30.52
CA GLU A 284 7.65 0.27 31.15
C GLU A 284 8.54 1.15 30.25
N LYS A 285 8.69 0.76 28.97
CA LYS A 285 9.51 1.48 27.97
C LYS A 285 9.07 2.94 27.80
N LEU A 286 7.75 3.19 27.83
CA LEU A 286 7.16 4.51 27.59
C LEU A 286 6.94 5.33 28.88
N GLY A 287 7.27 4.80 30.06
CA GLY A 287 7.05 5.47 31.34
C GLY A 287 5.58 5.59 31.73
N PHE A 288 4.72 4.74 31.19
CA PHE A 288 3.31 4.65 31.56
C PHE A 288 3.15 3.98 32.94
N THR A 289 1.97 4.14 33.54
CA THR A 289 1.59 3.28 34.67
C THR A 289 1.49 1.83 34.13
N VAL A 290 2.27 0.93 34.77
CA VAL A 290 2.31 -0.48 34.36
C VAL A 290 1.10 -1.19 34.97
N ASP A 291 0.14 -1.52 34.11
CA ASP A 291 -1.10 -2.17 34.50
C ASP A 291 -1.67 -2.94 33.30
N GLY A 292 -1.77 -4.26 33.41
CA GLY A 292 -2.27 -5.13 32.33
C GLY A 292 -3.77 -4.97 32.06
N ASP A 293 -4.55 -4.43 33.01
CA ASP A 293 -5.99 -4.26 32.85
C ASP A 293 -6.39 -2.93 32.22
N VAL A 294 -5.47 -1.96 32.15
CA VAL A 294 -5.71 -0.69 31.44
C VAL A 294 -5.67 -0.93 29.93
N PRO A 295 -6.76 -0.65 29.19
CA PRO A 295 -6.77 -0.80 27.74
C PRO A 295 -5.74 0.11 27.05
N MET A 296 -5.00 -0.43 26.10
CA MET A 296 -4.02 0.32 25.29
C MET A 296 -4.50 0.43 23.85
N ILE A 297 -4.57 1.66 23.33
CA ILE A 297 -4.90 1.97 21.95
C ILE A 297 -3.62 2.31 21.18
N GLY A 298 -3.32 1.54 20.13
CA GLY A 298 -2.23 1.80 19.19
C GLY A 298 -2.69 2.61 17.99
N ILE A 299 -1.87 3.55 17.54
CA ILE A 299 -2.04 4.33 16.32
C ILE A 299 -0.68 4.33 15.60
N VAL A 300 -0.59 3.67 14.46
CA VAL A 300 0.63 3.63 13.63
C VAL A 300 0.26 4.10 12.24
N THR A 301 0.63 5.34 11.88
CA THR A 301 0.21 5.93 10.61
C THR A 301 1.01 7.17 10.25
N ARG A 302 0.95 7.60 8.97
CA ARG A 302 1.37 8.95 8.59
C ARG A 302 0.44 9.97 9.22
N LEU A 303 1.00 11.05 9.77
CA LEU A 303 0.22 12.08 10.45
C LEU A 303 -0.36 13.08 9.45
N VAL A 304 -1.36 12.65 8.67
CA VAL A 304 -2.04 13.45 7.65
C VAL A 304 -3.55 13.34 7.80
N LYS A 305 -4.28 14.34 7.29
CA LYS A 305 -5.75 14.44 7.38
C LYS A 305 -6.46 13.19 6.85
N GLN A 306 -5.94 12.59 5.77
CA GLN A 306 -6.48 11.35 5.20
C GLN A 306 -6.69 10.24 6.24
N LYS A 307 -5.85 10.19 7.28
CA LYS A 307 -5.90 9.15 8.31
C LYS A 307 -6.91 9.42 9.43
N GLY A 308 -7.70 10.50 9.31
CA GLY A 308 -8.79 10.82 10.25
C GLY A 308 -8.29 11.30 11.62
N LEU A 309 -7.07 11.87 11.66
CA LEU A 309 -6.49 12.38 12.90
C LEU A 309 -7.25 13.56 13.47
N ASP A 310 -7.93 14.34 12.63
CA ASP A 310 -8.83 15.41 13.04
C ASP A 310 -9.99 14.90 13.91
N LEU A 311 -10.56 13.72 13.61
CA LEU A 311 -11.57 13.08 14.46
C LEU A 311 -11.02 12.70 15.84
N ILE A 312 -9.76 12.23 15.88
CA ILE A 312 -9.09 11.88 17.14
C ILE A 312 -8.80 13.13 17.95
N VAL A 313 -8.25 14.17 17.29
CA VAL A 313 -7.91 15.46 17.94
C VAL A 313 -9.16 16.11 18.54
N ASP A 314 -10.29 16.11 17.82
CA ASP A 314 -11.55 16.65 18.32
C ASP A 314 -12.03 15.99 19.63
N LYS A 315 -11.75 14.70 19.81
CA LYS A 315 -12.15 13.90 21.00
C LYS A 315 -11.00 13.57 21.94
N LEU A 316 -9.80 14.09 21.70
CA LEU A 316 -8.60 13.66 22.44
C LEU A 316 -8.70 13.91 23.96
N GLN A 317 -9.29 15.05 24.37
CA GLN A 317 -9.49 15.35 25.77
C GLN A 317 -10.50 14.38 26.43
N GLU A 318 -11.60 14.04 25.72
CA GLU A 318 -12.58 13.07 26.19
C GLU A 318 -11.94 11.67 26.29
N LEU A 319 -11.18 11.26 25.27
CA LEU A 319 -10.46 9.98 25.26
C LEU A 319 -9.47 9.89 26.42
N LEU A 320 -8.71 10.94 26.70
CA LEU A 320 -7.76 10.97 27.82
C LEU A 320 -8.43 11.09 29.19
N SER A 321 -9.74 11.31 29.27
CA SER A 321 -10.52 11.18 30.50
C SER A 321 -10.92 9.73 30.81
N LEU A 322 -10.97 8.86 29.80
CA LEU A 322 -11.27 7.44 29.94
C LEU A 322 -10.06 6.69 30.57
N PRO A 323 -10.28 5.54 31.20
CA PRO A 323 -9.18 4.75 31.80
C PRO A 323 -8.41 3.97 30.70
N ILE A 324 -7.76 4.69 29.78
CA ILE A 324 -7.02 4.12 28.65
C ILE A 324 -5.61 4.70 28.56
N GLN A 325 -4.75 4.02 27.80
CA GLN A 325 -3.46 4.53 27.35
C GLN A 325 -3.43 4.56 25.82
N ILE A 326 -2.78 5.57 25.24
CA ILE A 326 -2.66 5.76 23.79
C ILE A 326 -1.18 5.79 23.41
N VAL A 327 -0.81 5.02 22.41
CA VAL A 327 0.54 5.05 21.81
C VAL A 327 0.42 5.41 20.34
N LEU A 328 1.00 6.54 19.96
CA LEU A 328 1.05 7.01 18.60
C LEU A 328 2.47 6.92 18.05
N LEU A 329 2.60 6.36 16.85
CA LEU A 329 3.84 6.29 16.08
C LEU A 329 3.58 6.78 14.64
N GLY A 330 4.38 7.72 14.19
CA GLY A 330 4.36 8.22 12.81
C GLY A 330 4.83 9.66 12.73
N ASN A 331 4.98 10.15 11.50
CA ASN A 331 5.34 11.53 11.19
C ASN A 331 4.45 12.06 10.05
N GLY A 332 4.42 13.37 9.84
CA GLY A 332 3.63 13.98 8.78
C GLY A 332 3.44 15.49 8.91
N ASP A 333 2.18 15.93 8.99
CA ASP A 333 1.86 17.36 9.08
C ASP A 333 2.19 17.88 10.49
N GLY A 334 2.97 18.97 10.57
CA GLY A 334 3.40 19.59 11.81
C GLY A 334 2.25 19.92 12.75
N TYR A 335 1.07 20.30 12.22
CA TYR A 335 -0.12 20.54 13.02
C TYR A 335 -0.51 19.35 13.91
N TYR A 336 -0.50 18.12 13.35
CA TYR A 336 -0.82 16.92 14.14
C TYR A 336 0.33 16.55 15.07
N GLU A 337 1.57 16.68 14.59
CA GLU A 337 2.76 16.40 15.43
C GLU A 337 2.75 17.27 16.68
N ASP A 338 2.54 18.58 16.54
CA ASP A 338 2.51 19.54 17.66
C ASP A 338 1.38 19.26 18.65
N ILE A 339 0.16 18.98 18.16
CA ILE A 339 -0.99 18.70 19.04
C ILE A 339 -0.76 17.43 19.86
N PHE A 340 -0.35 16.33 19.23
CA PHE A 340 -0.14 15.07 19.93
C PHE A 340 1.02 15.17 20.93
N GLN A 341 2.11 15.88 20.58
CA GLN A 341 3.22 16.15 21.50
C GLN A 341 2.76 17.02 22.69
N TYR A 342 1.94 18.04 22.44
CA TYR A 342 1.37 18.86 23.49
C TYR A 342 0.58 18.02 24.51
N TYR A 343 -0.33 17.17 24.05
CA TYR A 343 -1.10 16.29 24.93
C TYR A 343 -0.22 15.26 25.65
N ALA A 344 0.82 14.73 25.01
CA ALA A 344 1.79 13.84 25.64
C ALA A 344 2.55 14.54 26.77
N SER A 345 2.86 15.84 26.65
CA SER A 345 3.49 16.61 27.72
C SER A 345 2.59 16.82 28.94
N ILE A 346 1.26 16.95 28.73
CA ILE A 346 0.28 17.14 29.81
C ILE A 346 -0.11 15.81 30.47
N TYR A 347 -0.21 14.74 29.68
CA TYR A 347 -0.66 13.42 30.13
C TYR A 347 0.41 12.32 29.92
N PRO A 348 1.66 12.49 30.41
CA PRO A 348 2.79 11.64 30.05
C PRO A 348 2.64 10.17 30.47
N ARG A 349 1.66 9.85 31.36
CA ARG A 349 1.37 8.46 31.77
C ARG A 349 0.20 7.84 31.00
N ARG A 350 -0.42 8.59 30.08
CA ARG A 350 -1.63 8.17 29.34
C ARG A 350 -1.49 8.20 27.83
N ILE A 351 -0.65 9.09 27.29
CA ILE A 351 -0.37 9.15 25.86
C ILE A 351 1.13 9.30 25.62
N SER A 352 1.65 8.51 24.67
CA SER A 352 3.00 8.62 24.16
C SER A 352 2.94 8.91 22.67
N THR A 353 3.61 9.98 22.25
CA THR A 353 3.71 10.42 20.86
C THR A 353 5.13 10.25 20.36
N ASN A 354 5.31 9.44 19.31
CA ASN A 354 6.61 9.09 18.75
C ASN A 354 6.66 9.53 17.29
N ILE A 355 7.30 10.69 17.02
CA ILE A 355 7.38 11.32 15.71
C ILE A 355 8.61 10.76 14.97
N ILE A 356 8.51 9.51 14.58
CA ILE A 356 9.55 8.78 13.84
C ILE A 356 8.93 7.74 12.92
N PHE A 357 9.72 7.27 11.96
CA PHE A 357 9.43 6.04 11.22
C PHE A 357 10.31 4.92 11.79
N ASP A 358 9.69 3.92 12.42
CA ASP A 358 10.40 2.78 13.04
C ASP A 358 9.52 1.52 12.94
N GLU A 359 9.89 0.60 12.04
CA GLU A 359 9.14 -0.63 11.79
C GLU A 359 9.18 -1.58 13.00
N ALA A 360 10.32 -1.70 13.67
CA ALA A 360 10.44 -2.56 14.86
C ALA A 360 9.57 -2.04 16.01
N PHE A 361 9.52 -0.73 16.18
CA PHE A 361 8.65 -0.13 17.19
C PHE A 361 7.16 -0.26 16.82
N ALA A 362 6.82 -0.16 15.53
CA ALA A 362 5.46 -0.44 15.06
C ALA A 362 5.01 -1.85 15.44
N GLN A 363 5.85 -2.86 15.23
CA GLN A 363 5.55 -4.25 15.62
C GLN A 363 5.36 -4.40 17.12
N GLN A 364 6.15 -3.70 17.95
CA GLN A 364 5.96 -3.66 19.40
C GLN A 364 4.60 -3.06 19.79
N ILE A 365 4.16 -2.00 19.09
CA ILE A 365 2.85 -1.38 19.31
C ILE A 365 1.73 -2.35 18.91
N TYR A 366 1.79 -3.00 17.76
CA TYR A 366 0.81 -4.02 17.36
C TYR A 366 0.73 -5.17 18.38
N ALA A 367 1.88 -5.64 18.86
CA ALA A 367 1.93 -6.73 19.83
C ALA A 367 1.39 -6.32 21.21
N ALA A 368 1.58 -5.08 21.63
CA ALA A 368 1.21 -4.59 22.96
C ALA A 368 -0.21 -4.04 23.03
N SER A 369 -0.73 -3.43 21.97
CA SER A 369 -2.03 -2.76 21.99
C SER A 369 -3.19 -3.74 22.07
N ASP A 370 -4.21 -3.41 22.85
CA ASP A 370 -5.48 -4.15 22.88
C ASP A 370 -6.36 -3.75 21.68
N MET A 371 -6.34 -2.48 21.32
CA MET A 371 -7.11 -1.89 20.22
C MET A 371 -6.19 -1.15 19.27
N PHE A 372 -6.56 -1.10 18.00
CA PHE A 372 -5.82 -0.39 16.94
C PHE A 372 -6.75 0.55 16.19
N LEU A 373 -6.41 1.84 16.10
CA LEU A 373 -7.32 2.86 15.62
C LEU A 373 -6.98 3.33 14.20
N MET A 374 -7.98 3.22 13.29
CA MET A 374 -7.88 3.68 11.89
C MET A 374 -9.17 4.38 11.43
N PRO A 375 -9.41 5.64 11.84
CA PRO A 375 -10.63 6.38 11.49
C PRO A 375 -10.52 7.09 10.14
N SER A 376 -9.86 6.51 9.16
CA SER A 376 -9.46 7.14 7.90
C SER A 376 -10.63 7.77 7.14
N LEU A 377 -10.41 8.96 6.56
CA LEU A 377 -11.34 9.62 5.65
C LEU A 377 -11.55 8.79 4.38
N PHE A 378 -10.48 8.23 3.85
CA PHE A 378 -10.50 7.18 2.85
C PHE A 378 -9.26 6.29 3.02
N GLU A 379 -9.42 5.00 2.72
CA GLU A 379 -8.34 4.02 2.83
C GLU A 379 -8.49 2.99 1.71
N PRO A 380 -7.74 3.10 0.61
CA PRO A 380 -7.90 2.20 -0.53
C PRO A 380 -7.87 0.73 -0.14
N CYS A 381 -6.89 0.31 0.63
CA CYS A 381 -6.80 -1.02 1.22
C CYS A 381 -6.58 -0.94 2.74
N GLY A 382 -5.51 -0.29 3.15
CA GLY A 382 -4.96 -0.39 4.48
C GLY A 382 -4.20 -1.71 4.68
N ILE A 383 -3.06 -1.62 5.34
CA ILE A 383 -2.25 -2.79 5.76
C ILE A 383 -2.25 -2.87 7.29
N GLY A 384 -2.31 -1.72 7.96
CA GLY A 384 -2.24 -1.63 9.42
C GLY A 384 -3.30 -2.46 10.14
N GLN A 385 -4.55 -2.47 9.68
CA GLN A 385 -5.62 -3.30 10.26
C GLN A 385 -5.35 -4.80 10.07
N LEU A 386 -4.75 -5.21 8.95
CA LEU A 386 -4.42 -6.61 8.69
C LEU A 386 -3.33 -7.10 9.64
N ILE A 387 -2.30 -6.26 9.84
CA ILE A 387 -1.25 -6.53 10.83
C ILE A 387 -1.86 -6.55 12.25
N ALA A 388 -2.68 -5.57 12.59
CA ALA A 388 -3.35 -5.52 13.89
C ALA A 388 -4.17 -6.80 14.17
N LEU A 389 -4.95 -7.28 13.20
CA LEU A 389 -5.67 -8.56 13.30
C LEU A 389 -4.71 -9.73 13.59
N LYS A 390 -3.63 -9.83 12.84
CA LYS A 390 -2.64 -10.93 13.01
C LYS A 390 -1.97 -10.89 14.40
N TYR A 391 -1.74 -9.69 14.95
CA TYR A 391 -1.18 -9.51 16.28
C TYR A 391 -2.24 -9.49 17.40
N GLY A 392 -3.53 -9.72 17.07
CA GLY A 392 -4.61 -9.71 18.08
C GLY A 392 -4.86 -8.33 18.71
N SER A 393 -4.48 -7.25 18.03
CA SER A 393 -4.85 -5.89 18.38
C SER A 393 -6.13 -5.56 17.62
N ILE A 394 -7.23 -5.33 18.32
CA ILE A 394 -8.57 -5.25 17.74
C ILE A 394 -8.77 -3.94 16.98
N PRO A 395 -8.98 -3.97 15.65
CA PRO A 395 -9.16 -2.75 14.87
C PRO A 395 -10.48 -2.05 15.21
N ILE A 396 -10.40 -0.71 15.34
CA ILE A 396 -11.55 0.19 15.38
C ILE A 396 -11.40 1.09 14.15
N ILE A 397 -12.29 0.94 13.18
CA ILE A 397 -12.14 1.53 11.85
C ILE A 397 -13.35 2.34 11.42
N ARG A 398 -13.15 3.29 10.50
CA ARG A 398 -14.23 3.81 9.70
C ARG A 398 -14.49 2.90 8.49
N GLU A 399 -15.77 2.69 8.15
CA GLU A 399 -16.18 1.85 7.02
C GLU A 399 -15.88 2.52 5.67
N THR A 400 -14.65 2.36 5.17
CA THR A 400 -14.24 2.84 3.85
C THR A 400 -13.21 1.89 3.24
N GLY A 401 -13.23 1.73 1.92
CA GLY A 401 -12.28 0.93 1.15
C GLY A 401 -11.98 -0.42 1.77
N GLY A 402 -10.71 -0.79 1.82
CA GLY A 402 -10.29 -2.09 2.34
C GLY A 402 -10.50 -2.27 3.85
N LEU A 403 -10.67 -1.20 4.63
CA LEU A 403 -11.05 -1.33 6.03
C LEU A 403 -12.42 -2.01 6.16
N LYS A 404 -13.40 -1.59 5.33
CA LYS A 404 -14.74 -2.18 5.30
C LYS A 404 -14.74 -3.62 4.80
N ASP A 405 -13.85 -3.95 3.86
CA ASP A 405 -13.78 -5.30 3.28
C ASP A 405 -13.14 -6.32 4.23
N THR A 406 -12.30 -5.88 5.17
CA THR A 406 -11.47 -6.75 6.01
C THR A 406 -11.92 -6.80 7.47
N ILE A 407 -12.63 -5.77 7.95
CA ILE A 407 -13.12 -5.73 9.34
C ILE A 407 -14.59 -6.05 9.40
N ILE A 408 -14.89 -7.16 10.06
CA ILE A 408 -16.26 -7.62 10.35
C ILE A 408 -16.63 -7.11 11.75
N PRO A 409 -17.61 -6.20 11.87
CA PRO A 409 -18.00 -5.65 13.17
C PRO A 409 -18.42 -6.73 14.16
N TYR A 410 -17.97 -6.60 15.40
CA TYR A 410 -18.33 -7.54 16.45
C TYR A 410 -19.84 -7.55 16.72
N ASN A 411 -20.41 -8.74 16.72
CA ASN A 411 -21.81 -8.98 17.06
C ASN A 411 -21.92 -9.61 18.46
N LYS A 412 -22.43 -8.83 19.41
CA LYS A 412 -22.55 -9.24 20.82
C LYS A 412 -23.47 -10.46 21.06
N TYR A 413 -24.38 -10.77 20.13
CA TYR A 413 -25.32 -11.89 20.27
C TYR A 413 -24.71 -13.21 19.78
N THR A 414 -23.85 -13.17 18.76
CA THR A 414 -23.23 -14.36 18.18
C THR A 414 -21.79 -14.55 18.62
N GLY A 415 -21.14 -13.51 19.09
CA GLY A 415 -19.70 -13.46 19.38
C GLY A 415 -18.83 -13.50 18.11
N ASN A 416 -19.43 -13.31 16.94
CA ASN A 416 -18.70 -13.24 15.66
C ASN A 416 -18.19 -11.81 15.41
N GLY A 417 -17.21 -11.71 14.53
CA GLY A 417 -16.54 -10.47 14.18
C GLY A 417 -15.05 -10.50 14.52
N ASN A 418 -14.32 -9.49 14.06
CA ASN A 418 -12.88 -9.35 14.27
C ASN A 418 -12.46 -7.89 14.61
N GLY A 419 -13.43 -6.96 14.78
CA GLY A 419 -13.14 -5.57 15.10
C GLY A 419 -14.40 -4.76 15.38
N PHE A 420 -14.24 -3.43 15.41
CA PHE A 420 -15.34 -2.48 15.55
C PHE A 420 -15.32 -1.48 14.40
N SER A 421 -16.49 -0.98 14.01
CA SER A 421 -16.59 0.00 12.93
C SER A 421 -17.58 1.13 13.24
N PHE A 422 -17.46 2.21 12.51
CA PHE A 422 -18.44 3.30 12.40
C PHE A 422 -18.52 3.78 10.95
N SER A 423 -19.64 4.38 10.55
CA SER A 423 -19.90 4.63 9.13
C SER A 423 -19.60 6.08 8.70
N ASN A 424 -20.14 7.07 9.44
CA ASN A 424 -19.99 8.47 9.05
C ASN A 424 -18.63 9.01 9.51
N TYR A 425 -18.09 9.97 8.77
CA TYR A 425 -16.86 10.68 9.17
C TYR A 425 -17.20 11.66 10.30
N SER A 426 -17.27 11.12 11.52
CA SER A 426 -17.76 11.82 12.72
C SER A 426 -16.95 11.42 13.94
N SER A 427 -16.42 12.41 14.64
CA SER A 427 -15.70 12.21 15.88
C SER A 427 -16.57 11.59 17.00
N GLN A 428 -17.89 11.86 16.99
CA GLN A 428 -18.80 11.24 17.93
C GLN A 428 -18.98 9.75 17.64
N GLU A 429 -19.17 9.35 16.37
CA GLU A 429 -19.26 7.93 16.03
C GLU A 429 -17.96 7.17 16.32
N LEU A 430 -16.81 7.82 16.13
CA LEU A 430 -15.51 7.28 16.56
C LEU A 430 -15.49 7.00 18.06
N LEU A 431 -15.89 8.00 18.88
CA LEU A 431 -15.94 7.85 20.33
C LEU A 431 -16.91 6.73 20.76
N ASP A 432 -18.06 6.65 20.11
CA ASP A 432 -19.07 5.60 20.35
C ASP A 432 -18.52 4.20 20.00
N ALA A 433 -17.74 4.08 18.92
CA ALA A 433 -17.09 2.83 18.54
C ALA A 433 -16.02 2.41 19.59
N ILE A 434 -15.22 3.36 20.08
CA ILE A 434 -14.25 3.14 21.13
C ILE A 434 -14.97 2.70 22.43
N ASN A 435 -16.05 3.37 22.81
CA ASN A 435 -16.82 3.01 24.01
C ASN A 435 -17.42 1.60 23.92
N ARG A 436 -17.91 1.18 22.74
CA ARG A 436 -18.37 -0.20 22.55
C ARG A 436 -17.25 -1.22 22.72
N ALA A 437 -16.05 -0.91 22.24
CA ALA A 437 -14.88 -1.75 22.41
C ALA A 437 -14.44 -1.83 23.90
N LEU A 438 -14.43 -0.69 24.60
CA LEU A 438 -14.11 -0.62 26.03
C LEU A 438 -15.13 -1.37 26.89
N GLU A 439 -16.41 -1.34 26.51
CA GLU A 439 -17.44 -2.10 27.23
C GLU A 439 -17.21 -3.60 27.08
N LEU A 440 -16.89 -4.08 25.87
CA LEU A 440 -16.55 -5.50 25.66
C LEU A 440 -15.26 -5.89 26.37
N TYR A 441 -14.27 -4.98 26.46
CA TYR A 441 -12.97 -5.25 27.10
C TYR A 441 -13.11 -5.63 28.57
N LYS A 442 -14.17 -5.19 29.27
CA LYS A 442 -14.49 -5.56 30.65
C LYS A 442 -14.86 -7.03 30.80
N ASP A 443 -15.45 -7.64 29.76
CA ASP A 443 -15.71 -9.08 29.71
C ASP A 443 -14.54 -9.80 29.04
N LYS A 444 -13.59 -10.22 29.86
CA LYS A 444 -12.35 -10.86 29.40
C LYS A 444 -12.58 -12.10 28.54
N HIS A 445 -13.61 -12.89 28.85
CA HIS A 445 -13.92 -14.10 28.08
C HIS A 445 -14.36 -13.76 26.64
N SER A 446 -15.27 -12.81 26.49
CA SER A 446 -15.74 -12.36 25.16
C SER A 446 -14.65 -11.61 24.41
N TRP A 447 -13.80 -10.84 25.12
CA TRP A 447 -12.67 -10.15 24.53
C TRP A 447 -11.63 -11.12 23.97
N ASP A 448 -11.22 -12.12 24.75
CA ASP A 448 -10.27 -13.15 24.32
C ASP A 448 -10.77 -13.93 23.09
N LYS A 449 -12.09 -14.22 23.05
CA LYS A 449 -12.70 -14.82 21.87
C LYS A 449 -12.60 -13.92 20.63
N LEU A 450 -12.82 -12.61 20.81
CA LEU A 450 -12.68 -11.64 19.72
C LEU A 450 -11.23 -11.56 19.24
N VAL A 451 -10.26 -11.55 20.14
CA VAL A 451 -8.82 -11.59 19.82
C VAL A 451 -8.48 -12.87 19.03
N GLN A 452 -9.00 -14.01 19.45
CA GLN A 452 -8.80 -15.27 18.71
C GLN A 452 -9.44 -15.22 17.30
N ASN A 453 -10.64 -14.64 17.15
CA ASN A 453 -11.26 -14.45 15.86
C ASN A 453 -10.40 -13.57 14.94
N ALA A 454 -9.88 -12.46 15.47
CA ALA A 454 -8.99 -11.55 14.76
C ALA A 454 -7.73 -12.28 14.27
N MET A 455 -7.03 -12.99 15.16
CA MET A 455 -5.79 -13.71 14.85
C MET A 455 -6.00 -14.89 13.87
N LYS A 456 -7.20 -15.47 13.81
CA LYS A 456 -7.58 -16.54 12.88
C LYS A 456 -8.03 -16.03 11.51
N SER A 457 -8.24 -14.72 11.35
CA SER A 457 -8.59 -14.13 10.05
C SER A 457 -7.45 -14.35 9.07
N ASP A 458 -7.74 -15.00 7.93
CA ASP A 458 -6.72 -15.21 6.90
C ASP A 458 -6.64 -13.98 6.00
N ASN A 459 -5.61 -13.18 6.23
CA ASN A 459 -5.26 -12.00 5.46
C ASN A 459 -3.91 -12.19 4.72
N SER A 460 -3.56 -13.43 4.40
CA SER A 460 -2.33 -13.74 3.66
C SER A 460 -2.42 -13.34 2.19
N TRP A 461 -1.26 -13.14 1.59
CA TRP A 461 -1.16 -12.92 0.14
C TRP A 461 -1.59 -14.12 -0.70
N GLU A 462 -1.70 -15.32 -0.12
CA GLU A 462 -2.09 -16.52 -0.86
C GLU A 462 -3.49 -16.40 -1.49
N ASN A 463 -4.45 -15.82 -0.77
CA ASN A 463 -5.80 -15.60 -1.29
C ASN A 463 -5.82 -14.52 -2.37
N SER A 464 -5.14 -13.40 -2.14
CA SER A 464 -5.04 -12.33 -3.14
C SER A 464 -4.33 -12.79 -4.40
N ALA A 465 -3.23 -13.56 -4.27
CA ALA A 465 -2.51 -14.12 -5.40
C ALA A 465 -3.35 -15.07 -6.26
N LYS A 466 -4.24 -15.87 -5.67
CA LYS A 466 -5.20 -16.72 -6.41
C LYS A 466 -6.16 -15.87 -7.27
N ASN A 467 -6.67 -14.75 -6.72
CA ASN A 467 -7.53 -13.84 -7.45
C ASN A 467 -6.79 -13.17 -8.63
N TYR A 468 -5.53 -12.77 -8.43
CA TYR A 468 -4.70 -12.25 -9.52
C TYR A 468 -4.38 -13.33 -10.56
N MET A 469 -4.08 -14.55 -10.16
CA MET A 469 -3.84 -15.68 -11.09
C MET A 469 -5.08 -15.99 -11.95
N GLU A 470 -6.27 -15.94 -11.36
CA GLU A 470 -7.54 -16.08 -12.10
C GLU A 470 -7.71 -14.94 -13.11
N LEU A 471 -7.50 -13.69 -12.69
CA LEU A 471 -7.56 -12.52 -13.56
C LEU A 471 -6.59 -12.66 -14.73
N TYR A 472 -5.32 -12.99 -14.46
CA TYR A 472 -4.30 -13.20 -15.49
C TYR A 472 -4.72 -14.27 -16.50
N SER A 473 -5.23 -15.41 -16.02
CA SER A 473 -5.68 -16.50 -16.87
C SER A 473 -6.85 -16.12 -17.77
N ASN A 474 -7.73 -15.24 -17.31
CA ASN A 474 -8.89 -14.77 -18.07
C ASN A 474 -8.52 -13.78 -19.16
N ILE A 475 -7.45 -12.99 -18.99
CA ILE A 475 -7.04 -11.97 -19.96
C ILE A 475 -6.20 -12.57 -21.11
N ILE A 476 -5.50 -13.67 -20.84
CA ILE A 476 -4.64 -14.33 -21.85
C ILE A 476 -5.48 -15.19 -22.82
N LYS A 477 -6.64 -15.69 -22.37
CA LYS A 477 -7.59 -16.43 -23.24
C LYS A 477 -8.18 -15.55 -24.33
#